data_a7697f83a0d3d39b354edbe9c6dbcfe1
#
_entry.id   a7697f83a0d3d39b354edbe9c6dbcfe1
#
_cell.length_a   1.000
_cell.length_b   1.000
_cell.length_c   1.000
_cell.angle_alpha   90.00
_cell.angle_beta   90.00
_cell.angle_gamma   90.00
#
_symmetry.space_group_name_H-M   'P 1'
#
loop_
_entity.id
_entity.type
_entity.pdbx_description
1 polymer ?
#
loop_
_entity_poly.entity_id
_entity_poly.type
_entity_poly.pdbx_seq_one_letter_code
_entity_poly.pdbx_strand_id
1 'polypeptide(L)'
;MSGVTLYHGTSTLFLQSIKESGLGAVNPVEKFRLHELLVFLAGECERRTPNDPGFNRIKLTTYAMLNQDALYRNPGDKKQRLLNFRHGATYLAAMEKGAVLYACQNRLGSELLSTCASLVSVLLTNKEPVNVPRDLNGIDLEAVLNREHLPILVEAKRVPMSYLNTEHGLSAELVFDQLKAKDPKLTIEGFIRVAGVFELTQPIPSWALSYRRVMCQANITDADFSYRLSEIS
;
A
#
# COMPACT_ATOMS: atom_id res chain seq x y z
N MET A 1 27.69 1.80 -8.57
CA MET A 1 26.53 0.96 -8.95
C MET A 1 25.42 1.89 -9.41
N SER A 2 24.83 1.64 -10.58
CA SER A 2 23.69 2.42 -11.08
C SER A 2 22.45 2.02 -10.30
N GLY A 3 21.90 2.92 -9.49
CA GLY A 3 20.61 2.70 -8.83
C GLY A 3 19.45 3.06 -9.75
N VAL A 4 18.26 2.53 -9.47
CA VAL A 4 17.03 2.77 -10.22
C VAL A 4 16.16 3.82 -9.55
N THR A 5 15.32 4.49 -10.33
CA THR A 5 14.27 5.38 -9.79
C THR A 5 12.97 4.59 -9.67
N LEU A 6 12.37 4.63 -8.49
CA LEU A 6 11.11 3.95 -8.16
C LEU A 6 10.17 4.90 -7.44
N TYR A 7 8.91 4.53 -7.34
CA TYR A 7 7.84 5.39 -6.85
C TYR A 7 7.02 4.70 -5.78
N HIS A 8 6.64 5.44 -4.74
CA HIS A 8 5.74 4.97 -3.69
C HIS A 8 4.54 5.90 -3.58
N GLY A 9 3.35 5.33 -3.70
CA GLY A 9 2.09 6.04 -3.46
C GLY A 9 1.70 5.93 -1.98
N THR A 10 1.37 7.06 -1.35
CA THR A 10 0.94 7.09 0.06
C THR A 10 0.05 8.31 0.33
N SER A 11 -0.06 8.74 1.57
CA SER A 11 -0.84 9.93 1.96
C SER A 11 -0.08 10.86 2.90
N THR A 12 -0.61 12.07 3.12
CA THR A 12 -0.07 13.02 4.10
C THR A 12 -0.01 12.46 5.51
N LEU A 13 -0.76 11.41 5.84
CA LEU A 13 -0.73 10.73 7.14
C LEU A 13 0.68 10.23 7.49
N PHE A 14 1.44 9.74 6.50
CA PHE A 14 2.77 9.18 6.70
C PHE A 14 3.92 10.11 6.31
N LEU A 15 3.61 11.28 5.70
CA LEU A 15 4.63 12.17 5.13
C LEU A 15 5.69 12.57 6.14
N GLN A 16 5.27 12.99 7.35
CA GLN A 16 6.21 13.45 8.38
C GLN A 16 7.15 12.31 8.81
N SER A 17 6.63 11.13 9.06
CA SER A 17 7.43 9.95 9.42
C SER A 17 8.45 9.60 8.32
N ILE A 18 8.05 9.69 7.05
CA ILE A 18 8.94 9.42 5.92
C ILE A 18 10.02 10.53 5.79
N LYS A 19 9.66 11.80 5.99
CA LYS A 19 10.62 12.91 5.99
C LYS A 19 11.67 12.78 7.10
N GLU A 20 11.28 12.31 8.28
CA GLU A 20 12.16 12.18 9.44
C GLU A 20 13.04 10.92 9.38
N SER A 21 12.47 9.80 9.02
CA SER A 21 13.13 8.49 9.17
C SER A 21 13.55 7.86 7.84
N GLY A 22 13.04 8.34 6.71
CA GLY A 22 13.20 7.70 5.40
C GLY A 22 12.05 6.75 5.07
N LEU A 23 11.98 6.34 3.80
CA LEU A 23 10.94 5.45 3.31
C LEU A 23 11.27 3.99 3.69
N GLY A 24 10.34 3.31 4.33
CA GLY A 24 10.50 1.93 4.80
C GLY A 24 11.20 1.80 6.16
N ALA A 25 11.66 2.91 6.78
CA ALA A 25 12.28 2.88 8.11
C ALA A 25 11.25 2.63 9.23
N VAL A 26 10.02 3.08 9.03
CA VAL A 26 8.90 2.83 9.94
C VAL A 26 7.83 2.06 9.17
N ASN A 27 7.58 0.84 9.59
CA ASN A 27 6.49 0.03 9.07
C ASN A 27 5.19 0.35 9.82
N PRO A 28 4.18 0.96 9.19
CA PRO A 28 2.92 1.29 9.87
C PRO A 28 2.17 0.05 10.37
N VAL A 29 2.32 -1.09 9.69
CA VAL A 29 1.65 -2.35 10.07
C VAL A 29 2.14 -2.83 11.42
N GLU A 30 3.45 -2.84 11.62
CA GLU A 30 4.07 -3.21 12.89
C GLU A 30 3.84 -2.15 13.97
N LYS A 31 4.13 -0.87 13.64
CA LYS A 31 4.03 0.24 14.59
C LYS A 31 2.65 0.35 15.22
N PHE A 32 1.59 0.17 14.43
CA PHE A 32 0.20 0.31 14.87
C PHE A 32 -0.49 -1.04 15.05
N ARG A 33 0.23 -2.16 14.93
CA ARG A 33 -0.33 -3.50 15.05
C ARG A 33 -1.58 -3.68 14.19
N LEU A 34 -1.50 -3.22 12.93
CA LEU A 34 -2.68 -3.13 12.06
C LEU A 34 -3.30 -4.49 11.72
N HIS A 35 -2.50 -5.56 11.71
CA HIS A 35 -3.02 -6.89 11.45
C HIS A 35 -3.91 -7.38 12.59
N GLU A 36 -3.43 -7.25 13.84
CA GLU A 36 -4.22 -7.62 15.04
C GLU A 36 -5.45 -6.71 15.20
N LEU A 37 -5.30 -5.43 14.87
CA LEU A 37 -6.42 -4.50 14.85
C LEU A 37 -7.46 -4.90 13.80
N LEU A 38 -7.03 -5.35 12.61
CA LEU A 38 -7.94 -5.85 11.57
C LEU A 38 -8.69 -7.10 12.04
N VAL A 39 -7.99 -8.07 12.68
CA VAL A 39 -8.61 -9.26 13.28
C VAL A 39 -9.71 -8.86 14.27
N PHE A 40 -9.40 -7.95 15.17
CA PHE A 40 -10.35 -7.45 16.17
C PHE A 40 -11.58 -6.80 15.52
N LEU A 41 -11.36 -5.84 14.61
CA LEU A 41 -12.44 -5.09 13.97
C LEU A 41 -13.32 -5.98 13.08
N ALA A 42 -12.73 -6.93 12.35
CA ALA A 42 -13.48 -7.88 11.54
C ALA A 42 -14.40 -8.76 12.43
N GLY A 43 -13.87 -9.24 13.56
CA GLY A 43 -14.66 -10.00 14.55
C GLY A 43 -15.80 -9.19 15.16
N GLU A 44 -15.57 -7.90 15.46
CA GLU A 44 -16.63 -7.00 15.95
C GLU A 44 -17.72 -6.76 14.90
N CYS A 45 -17.36 -6.53 13.63
CA CYS A 45 -18.33 -6.40 12.55
C CYS A 45 -19.11 -7.68 12.32
N GLU A 46 -18.46 -8.84 12.31
CA GLU A 46 -19.14 -10.14 12.16
C GLU A 46 -20.15 -10.40 13.29
N ARG A 47 -19.81 -10.02 14.52
CA ARG A 47 -20.65 -10.24 15.69
C ARG A 47 -21.82 -9.26 15.80
N ARG A 48 -21.60 -7.97 15.42
CA ARG A 48 -22.55 -6.89 15.71
C ARG A 48 -23.33 -6.43 14.48
N THR A 49 -22.71 -6.51 13.30
CA THR A 49 -23.27 -5.97 12.04
C THR A 49 -23.14 -6.97 10.88
N PRO A 50 -23.45 -8.27 11.09
CA PRO A 50 -23.17 -9.34 10.10
C PRO A 50 -23.89 -9.15 8.76
N ASN A 51 -25.04 -8.45 8.77
CA ASN A 51 -25.86 -8.22 7.58
C ASN A 51 -25.71 -6.81 7.00
N ASP A 52 -24.77 -6.01 7.52
CA ASP A 52 -24.56 -4.64 7.02
C ASP A 52 -24.05 -4.67 5.57
N PRO A 53 -24.65 -3.92 4.63
CA PRO A 53 -24.22 -3.90 3.23
C PRO A 53 -22.79 -3.40 3.04
N GLY A 54 -22.33 -2.45 3.88
CA GLY A 54 -20.95 -1.95 3.87
C GLY A 54 -19.97 -3.03 4.28
N PHE A 55 -20.27 -3.76 5.37
CA PHE A 55 -19.44 -4.90 5.78
C PHE A 55 -19.39 -5.99 4.71
N ASN A 56 -20.54 -6.40 4.17
CA ASN A 56 -20.61 -7.43 3.15
C ASN A 56 -19.80 -7.10 1.90
N ARG A 57 -19.72 -5.81 1.53
CA ARG A 57 -18.93 -5.35 0.38
C ARG A 57 -17.42 -5.51 0.59
N ILE A 58 -16.91 -5.31 1.81
CA ILE A 58 -15.48 -5.39 2.12
C ILE A 58 -15.06 -6.72 2.76
N LYS A 59 -16.01 -7.55 3.17
CA LYS A 59 -15.80 -8.78 3.93
C LYS A 59 -14.78 -9.70 3.26
N LEU A 60 -14.96 -9.97 1.97
CA LEU A 60 -14.09 -10.89 1.23
C LEU A 60 -12.63 -10.41 1.18
N THR A 61 -12.43 -9.13 0.87
CA THR A 61 -11.09 -8.50 0.87
C THR A 61 -10.49 -8.48 2.27
N THR A 62 -11.29 -8.20 3.30
CA THR A 62 -10.86 -8.24 4.71
C THR A 62 -10.31 -9.62 5.07
N TYR A 63 -11.01 -10.69 4.74
CA TYR A 63 -10.54 -12.05 5.04
C TYR A 63 -9.31 -12.45 4.22
N ALA A 64 -9.21 -12.04 2.97
CA ALA A 64 -8.00 -12.25 2.17
C ALA A 64 -6.77 -11.57 2.81
N MET A 65 -6.94 -10.34 3.34
CA MET A 65 -5.90 -9.63 4.09
C MET A 65 -5.56 -10.32 5.41
N LEU A 66 -6.56 -10.82 6.16
CA LEU A 66 -6.34 -11.56 7.40
C LEU A 66 -5.52 -12.83 7.19
N ASN A 67 -5.78 -13.54 6.10
CA ASN A 67 -5.05 -14.76 5.72
C ASN A 67 -3.69 -14.46 5.06
N GLN A 68 -3.40 -13.19 4.75
CA GLN A 68 -2.22 -12.78 3.98
C GLN A 68 -2.08 -13.59 2.68
N ASP A 69 -3.19 -13.81 1.98
CA ASP A 69 -3.24 -14.63 0.78
C ASP A 69 -2.41 -14.00 -0.34
N ALA A 70 -1.34 -14.68 -0.75
CA ALA A 70 -0.47 -14.24 -1.85
C ALA A 70 -1.08 -14.50 -3.24
N LEU A 71 -2.15 -15.31 -3.32
CA LEU A 71 -2.71 -15.82 -4.57
C LEU A 71 -4.24 -15.79 -4.56
N TYR A 72 -4.81 -14.65 -4.17
CA TYR A 72 -6.27 -14.50 -4.21
C TYR A 72 -6.76 -14.34 -5.65
N ARG A 73 -7.74 -15.17 -6.04
CA ARG A 73 -8.49 -15.04 -7.30
C ARG A 73 -9.85 -14.42 -7.02
N ASN A 74 -10.10 -13.23 -7.56
CA ASN A 74 -11.44 -12.68 -7.50
C ASN A 74 -12.40 -13.56 -8.36
N PRO A 75 -13.44 -14.20 -7.79
CA PRO A 75 -14.35 -15.06 -8.54
C PRO A 75 -15.05 -14.36 -9.71
N GLY A 76 -15.16 -13.05 -9.68
CA GLY A 76 -15.75 -12.22 -10.74
C GLY A 76 -14.77 -11.75 -11.83
N ASP A 77 -13.46 -11.96 -11.66
CA ASP A 77 -12.46 -11.50 -12.64
C ASP A 77 -12.26 -12.54 -13.74
N LYS A 78 -12.77 -12.25 -14.95
CA LYS A 78 -12.56 -13.09 -16.13
C LYS A 78 -11.09 -13.32 -16.49
N LYS A 79 -10.18 -12.42 -16.07
CA LYS A 79 -8.74 -12.52 -16.31
C LYS A 79 -7.98 -13.29 -15.22
N GLN A 80 -8.66 -13.74 -14.17
CA GLN A 80 -8.09 -14.50 -13.06
C GLN A 80 -6.77 -13.89 -12.52
N ARG A 81 -6.74 -12.56 -12.34
CA ARG A 81 -5.57 -11.89 -11.79
C ARG A 81 -5.28 -12.45 -10.41
N LEU A 82 -4.01 -12.75 -10.17
CA LEU A 82 -3.53 -13.09 -8.84
C LEU A 82 -3.31 -11.78 -8.08
N LEU A 83 -4.05 -11.60 -6.98
CA LEU A 83 -3.89 -10.46 -6.10
C LEU A 83 -3.00 -10.87 -4.92
N ASN A 84 -2.08 -10.00 -4.56
CA ASN A 84 -1.21 -10.20 -3.42
C ASN A 84 -1.75 -9.38 -2.23
N PHE A 85 -2.22 -10.06 -1.20
CA PHE A 85 -2.69 -9.44 0.05
C PHE A 85 -1.67 -9.57 1.20
N ARG A 86 -0.41 -9.80 0.89
CA ARG A 86 0.65 -9.69 1.89
C ARG A 86 0.85 -8.21 2.24
N HIS A 87 0.58 -7.89 3.48
CA HIS A 87 0.78 -6.56 4.03
C HIS A 87 1.83 -6.64 5.13
N GLY A 88 2.83 -5.81 5.09
CA GLY A 88 3.91 -5.81 6.10
C GLY A 88 5.21 -5.26 5.54
N ALA A 89 5.23 -4.91 4.26
CA ALA A 89 6.38 -4.30 3.61
C ALA A 89 6.01 -2.96 2.94
N THR A 90 7.02 -2.18 2.62
CA THR A 90 6.88 -1.00 1.76
C THR A 90 7.08 -1.42 0.32
N TYR A 91 6.09 -1.18 -0.53
CA TYR A 91 6.16 -1.51 -1.95
C TYR A 91 6.46 -0.29 -2.80
N LEU A 92 7.28 -0.48 -3.83
CA LEU A 92 7.69 0.53 -4.79
C LEU A 92 7.22 0.13 -6.19
N ALA A 93 6.62 1.06 -6.91
CA ALA A 93 6.23 0.86 -8.30
C ALA A 93 7.36 1.27 -9.26
N ALA A 94 7.55 0.54 -10.34
CA ALA A 94 8.46 0.88 -11.41
C ALA A 94 8.03 2.13 -12.18
N MET A 95 6.72 2.40 -12.21
CA MET A 95 6.15 3.52 -12.95
C MET A 95 5.42 4.48 -12.04
N GLU A 96 5.64 5.77 -12.23
CA GLU A 96 4.96 6.86 -11.53
C GLU A 96 3.44 6.69 -11.51
N LYS A 97 2.84 6.41 -12.68
CA LYS A 97 1.38 6.24 -12.82
C LYS A 97 0.81 5.17 -11.89
N GLY A 98 1.53 4.06 -11.69
CA GLY A 98 1.10 2.98 -10.78
C GLY A 98 1.06 3.44 -9.32
N ALA A 99 2.11 4.11 -8.86
CA ALA A 99 2.17 4.66 -7.51
C ALA A 99 1.12 5.76 -7.28
N VAL A 100 0.91 6.62 -8.27
CA VAL A 100 -0.12 7.67 -8.21
C VAL A 100 -1.52 7.06 -8.13
N LEU A 101 -1.81 6.05 -8.94
CA LEU A 101 -3.09 5.34 -8.91
C LEU A 101 -3.35 4.74 -7.51
N TYR A 102 -2.33 4.07 -6.95
CA TYR A 102 -2.40 3.52 -5.60
C TYR A 102 -2.69 4.60 -4.56
N ALA A 103 -1.98 5.73 -4.58
CA ALA A 103 -2.18 6.84 -3.64
C ALA A 103 -3.60 7.42 -3.74
N CYS A 104 -4.16 7.53 -4.95
CA CYS A 104 -5.51 8.04 -5.15
C CYS A 104 -6.61 7.07 -4.72
N GLN A 105 -6.38 5.76 -4.85
CA GLN A 105 -7.32 4.72 -4.42
C GLN A 105 -7.26 4.46 -2.91
N ASN A 106 -6.10 4.69 -2.28
CA ASN A 106 -5.86 4.44 -0.86
C ASN A 106 -5.71 5.74 -0.08
N ARG A 107 -6.84 6.37 0.26
CA ARG A 107 -6.90 7.67 0.96
C ARG A 107 -5.97 7.75 2.18
N LEU A 108 -5.80 6.66 2.93
CA LEU A 108 -4.96 6.63 4.13
C LEU A 108 -3.52 6.17 3.84
N GLY A 109 -3.16 5.92 2.58
CA GLY A 109 -1.80 5.54 2.17
C GLY A 109 -1.39 4.11 2.54
N SER A 110 -2.30 3.31 3.08
CA SER A 110 -2.14 1.89 3.40
C SER A 110 -3.47 1.18 3.21
N GLU A 111 -3.49 0.08 2.46
CA GLU A 111 -4.71 -0.72 2.25
C GLU A 111 -5.21 -1.33 3.57
N LEU A 112 -4.30 -1.85 4.39
CA LEU A 112 -4.65 -2.45 5.67
C LEU A 112 -5.29 -1.42 6.61
N LEU A 113 -4.70 -0.23 6.72
CA LEU A 113 -5.25 0.87 7.51
C LEU A 113 -6.60 1.34 6.94
N SER A 114 -6.72 1.44 5.62
CA SER A 114 -7.98 1.82 4.95
C SER A 114 -9.09 0.81 5.22
N THR A 115 -8.76 -0.49 5.28
CA THR A 115 -9.70 -1.55 5.62
C THR A 115 -10.12 -1.47 7.10
N CYS A 116 -9.17 -1.27 8.02
CA CYS A 116 -9.48 -1.02 9.44
C CYS A 116 -10.43 0.18 9.61
N ALA A 117 -10.14 1.29 8.95
CA ALA A 117 -10.96 2.49 8.99
C ALA A 117 -12.37 2.26 8.40
N SER A 118 -12.47 1.46 7.34
CA SER A 118 -13.76 1.08 6.75
C SER A 118 -14.60 0.23 7.70
N LEU A 119 -13.99 -0.71 8.44
CA LEU A 119 -14.68 -1.50 9.45
C LEU A 119 -15.18 -0.63 10.62
N VAL A 120 -14.36 0.32 11.09
CA VAL A 120 -14.78 1.31 12.10
C VAL A 120 -15.96 2.12 11.57
N SER A 121 -15.93 2.58 10.32
CA SER A 121 -17.06 3.32 9.71
C SER A 121 -18.34 2.49 9.67
N VAL A 122 -18.25 1.17 9.40
CA VAL A 122 -19.43 0.27 9.47
C VAL A 122 -20.02 0.24 10.87
N LEU A 123 -19.18 0.05 11.90
CA LEU A 123 -19.65 0.02 13.29
C LEU A 123 -20.30 1.36 13.68
N LEU A 124 -19.65 2.48 13.43
CA LEU A 124 -20.16 3.82 13.75
C LEU A 124 -21.49 4.13 13.04
N THR A 125 -21.61 3.75 11.76
CA THR A 125 -22.85 3.94 10.98
C THR A 125 -24.01 3.16 11.60
N ASN A 126 -23.75 2.00 12.18
CA ASN A 126 -24.74 1.18 12.89
C ASN A 126 -24.90 1.59 14.36
N LYS A 127 -24.32 2.72 14.79
CA LYS A 127 -24.33 3.22 16.17
C LYS A 127 -23.72 2.26 17.18
N GLU A 128 -22.82 1.40 16.74
CA GLU A 128 -22.09 0.47 17.59
C GLU A 128 -20.83 1.15 18.12
N PRO A 129 -20.60 1.17 19.44
CA PRO A 129 -19.39 1.77 20.00
C PRO A 129 -18.15 0.96 19.60
N VAL A 130 -17.07 1.65 19.22
CA VAL A 130 -15.80 1.01 18.83
C VAL A 130 -14.87 1.05 20.04
N ASN A 131 -14.89 0.00 20.83
CA ASN A 131 -14.04 -0.12 22.01
C ASN A 131 -12.77 -0.91 21.68
N VAL A 132 -11.81 -0.27 21.01
CA VAL A 132 -10.53 -0.90 20.68
C VAL A 132 -9.74 -1.17 21.96
N PRO A 133 -9.21 -2.40 22.17
CA PRO A 133 -8.33 -2.69 23.27
C PRO A 133 -7.14 -1.73 23.36
N ARG A 134 -6.70 -1.36 24.56
CA ARG A 134 -5.64 -0.36 24.77
C ARG A 134 -4.33 -0.70 24.05
N ASP A 135 -3.99 -1.97 24.01
CA ASP A 135 -2.78 -2.48 23.36
C ASP A 135 -2.87 -2.48 21.82
N LEU A 136 -4.06 -2.35 21.24
CA LEU A 136 -4.30 -2.21 19.81
C LEU A 136 -4.64 -0.76 19.40
N ASN A 137 -4.75 0.14 20.35
CA ASN A 137 -5.10 1.55 20.11
C ASN A 137 -3.86 2.42 19.80
N GLY A 138 -2.94 1.90 18.98
CA GLY A 138 -1.74 2.62 18.55
C GLY A 138 -2.00 3.75 17.55
N ILE A 139 -3.20 3.77 16.96
CA ILE A 139 -3.67 4.81 16.04
C ILE A 139 -5.15 5.09 16.33
N ASP A 140 -5.47 6.37 16.53
CA ASP A 140 -6.85 6.82 16.71
C ASP A 140 -7.56 6.86 15.34
N LEU A 141 -8.27 5.76 15.01
CA LEU A 141 -8.97 5.61 13.73
C LEU A 141 -10.09 6.61 13.56
N GLU A 142 -10.79 7.04 14.62
CA GLU A 142 -11.85 8.04 14.52
C GLU A 142 -11.25 9.40 14.18
N ALA A 143 -10.16 9.80 14.82
CA ALA A 143 -9.44 11.02 14.48
C ALA A 143 -8.88 10.98 13.05
N VAL A 144 -8.37 9.81 12.59
CA VAL A 144 -7.91 9.62 11.21
C VAL A 144 -9.07 9.76 10.22
N LEU A 145 -10.22 9.18 10.49
CA LEU A 145 -11.40 9.28 9.62
C LEU A 145 -11.94 10.71 9.52
N ASN A 146 -11.83 11.49 10.60
CA ASN A 146 -12.32 12.86 10.68
C ASN A 146 -11.36 13.92 10.12
N ARG A 147 -10.17 13.52 9.65
CA ARG A 147 -9.17 14.43 9.03
C ARG A 147 -9.10 14.21 7.53
N GLU A 148 -8.76 15.28 6.82
CA GLU A 148 -8.43 15.18 5.40
C GLU A 148 -7.00 14.65 5.24
N HIS A 149 -6.87 13.59 4.45
CA HIS A 149 -5.57 13.04 4.04
C HIS A 149 -5.46 13.12 2.52
N LEU A 150 -4.36 13.71 2.06
CA LEU A 150 -4.12 13.98 0.65
C LEU A 150 -3.18 12.92 0.08
N PRO A 151 -3.42 12.44 -1.14
CA PRO A 151 -2.54 11.50 -1.79
C PRO A 151 -1.19 12.14 -2.13
N ILE A 152 -0.12 11.38 -1.88
CA ILE A 152 1.27 11.79 -2.10
C ILE A 152 1.99 10.76 -2.94
N LEU A 153 2.82 11.26 -3.84
CA LEU A 153 3.83 10.50 -4.55
C LEU A 153 5.20 10.75 -3.92
N VAL A 154 5.87 9.68 -3.53
CA VAL A 154 7.27 9.69 -3.12
C VAL A 154 8.10 9.11 -4.26
N GLU A 155 9.03 9.88 -4.81
CA GLU A 155 10.01 9.42 -5.78
C GLU A 155 11.31 9.08 -5.05
N ALA A 156 11.75 7.83 -5.15
CA ALA A 156 12.99 7.33 -4.57
C ALA A 156 14.05 7.18 -5.68
N LYS A 157 15.14 7.95 -5.56
CA LYS A 157 16.21 7.99 -6.57
C LYS A 157 17.38 7.12 -6.17
N ARG A 158 18.02 6.49 -7.17
CA ARG A 158 19.23 5.69 -7.01
C ARG A 158 19.06 4.53 -6.01
N VAL A 159 17.89 3.89 -6.01
CA VAL A 159 17.62 2.72 -5.18
C VAL A 159 18.49 1.56 -5.65
N PRO A 160 19.37 0.98 -4.78
CA PRO A 160 20.16 -0.20 -5.16
C PRO A 160 19.26 -1.40 -5.41
N MET A 161 19.61 -2.25 -6.39
CA MET A 161 18.88 -3.50 -6.66
C MET A 161 18.91 -4.46 -5.46
N SER A 162 19.97 -4.44 -4.67
CA SER A 162 20.11 -5.23 -3.44
C SER A 162 19.13 -4.83 -2.32
N TYR A 163 18.44 -3.68 -2.42
CA TYR A 163 17.41 -3.25 -1.49
C TYR A 163 16.02 -3.74 -1.89
N LEU A 164 15.92 -4.48 -3.01
CA LEU A 164 14.65 -4.82 -3.62
C LEU A 164 14.44 -6.33 -3.66
N ASN A 165 13.26 -6.76 -3.25
CA ASN A 165 12.68 -8.04 -3.65
C ASN A 165 11.62 -7.80 -4.73
N THR A 166 11.38 -8.79 -5.56
CA THR A 166 10.18 -8.82 -6.39
C THR A 166 8.93 -8.90 -5.51
N GLU A 167 7.76 -8.63 -6.05
CA GLU A 167 6.47 -8.75 -5.35
C GLU A 167 6.26 -10.14 -4.70
N HIS A 168 6.96 -11.17 -5.20
CA HIS A 168 6.90 -12.55 -4.67
C HIS A 168 7.98 -12.86 -3.63
N GLY A 169 8.74 -11.85 -3.16
CA GLY A 169 9.73 -12.01 -2.10
C GLY A 169 11.08 -12.56 -2.56
N LEU A 170 11.33 -12.67 -3.87
CA LEU A 170 12.62 -13.10 -4.41
C LEU A 170 13.55 -11.90 -4.59
N SER A 171 14.83 -12.04 -4.29
CA SER A 171 15.83 -10.99 -4.55
C SER A 171 15.75 -10.51 -6.00
N ALA A 172 15.49 -9.21 -6.19
CA ALA A 172 15.41 -8.61 -7.53
C ALA A 172 16.72 -8.73 -8.30
N GLU A 173 17.87 -8.62 -7.60
CA GLU A 173 19.21 -8.77 -8.19
C GLU A 173 19.43 -10.19 -8.72
N LEU A 174 19.13 -11.22 -7.91
CA LEU A 174 19.27 -12.62 -8.34
C LEU A 174 18.34 -12.96 -9.50
N VAL A 175 17.08 -12.48 -9.47
CA VAL A 175 16.13 -12.70 -10.57
C VAL A 175 16.60 -12.01 -11.85
N PHE A 176 17.09 -10.78 -11.74
CA PHE A 176 17.66 -10.06 -12.88
C PHE A 176 18.85 -10.82 -13.50
N ASP A 177 19.80 -11.30 -12.68
CA ASP A 177 20.98 -12.03 -13.16
C ASP A 177 20.60 -13.33 -13.86
N GLN A 178 19.64 -14.08 -13.32
CA GLN A 178 19.12 -15.31 -13.94
C GLN A 178 18.44 -15.03 -15.29
N LEU A 179 17.67 -13.95 -15.40
CA LEU A 179 17.01 -13.56 -16.65
C LEU A 179 18.02 -13.05 -17.67
N LYS A 180 18.99 -12.27 -17.24
CA LYS A 180 20.07 -11.74 -18.09
C LYS A 180 20.97 -12.84 -18.64
N ALA A 181 21.20 -13.92 -17.88
CA ALA A 181 21.92 -15.10 -18.38
C ALA A 181 21.18 -15.78 -19.56
N LYS A 182 19.83 -15.69 -19.60
CA LYS A 182 19.00 -16.22 -20.70
C LYS A 182 18.80 -15.23 -21.83
N ASP A 183 18.74 -13.94 -21.51
CA ASP A 183 18.64 -12.83 -22.47
C ASP A 183 19.71 -11.77 -22.18
N PRO A 184 20.90 -11.87 -22.83
CA PRO A 184 21.99 -10.91 -22.62
C PRO A 184 21.65 -9.45 -22.99
N LYS A 185 20.56 -9.21 -23.74
CA LYS A 185 20.10 -7.87 -24.10
C LYS A 185 19.22 -7.23 -23.02
N LEU A 186 18.80 -8.00 -22.01
CA LEU A 186 18.01 -7.47 -20.92
C LEU A 186 18.75 -6.37 -20.17
N THR A 187 18.15 -5.19 -20.07
CA THR A 187 18.66 -4.08 -19.28
C THR A 187 17.99 -4.05 -17.90
N ILE A 188 18.61 -3.37 -16.92
CA ILE A 188 18.00 -3.16 -15.61
C ILE A 188 16.65 -2.43 -15.75
N GLU A 189 16.58 -1.38 -16.56
CA GLU A 189 15.34 -0.64 -16.80
C GLU A 189 14.25 -1.52 -17.43
N GLY A 190 14.61 -2.39 -18.37
CA GLY A 190 13.72 -3.36 -18.98
C GLY A 190 13.14 -4.32 -17.95
N PHE A 191 14.01 -4.89 -17.10
CA PHE A 191 13.59 -5.75 -16.00
C PHE A 191 12.67 -5.05 -15.01
N ILE A 192 13.05 -3.87 -14.52
CA ILE A 192 12.27 -3.07 -13.58
C ILE A 192 10.87 -2.79 -14.15
N ARG A 193 10.77 -2.40 -15.42
CA ARG A 193 9.49 -2.12 -16.07
C ARG A 193 8.60 -3.34 -16.20
N VAL A 194 9.18 -4.51 -16.47
CA VAL A 194 8.43 -5.79 -16.58
C VAL A 194 7.99 -6.31 -15.22
N ALA A 195 8.87 -6.24 -14.21
CA ALA A 195 8.55 -6.67 -12.85
C ALA A 195 7.46 -5.79 -12.19
N GLY A 196 7.45 -4.50 -12.50
CA GLY A 196 6.38 -3.56 -12.16
C GLY A 196 6.35 -3.10 -10.71
N VAL A 197 6.42 -4.01 -9.72
CA VAL A 197 6.34 -3.72 -8.28
C VAL A 197 7.45 -4.45 -7.54
N PHE A 198 8.01 -3.79 -6.53
CA PHE A 198 9.09 -4.32 -5.69
C PHE A 198 8.79 -4.10 -4.22
N GLU A 199 9.14 -5.06 -3.41
CA GLU A 199 9.21 -4.96 -1.96
C GLU A 199 10.54 -4.34 -1.55
N LEU A 200 10.50 -3.32 -0.68
CA LEU A 200 11.68 -2.67 -0.14
C LEU A 200 12.17 -3.43 1.11
N THR A 201 13.41 -3.91 1.06
CA THR A 201 14.02 -4.70 2.14
C THR A 201 14.88 -3.87 3.10
N GLN A 202 15.27 -2.66 2.69
CA GLN A 202 16.09 -1.75 3.49
C GLN A 202 15.57 -0.31 3.32
N PRO A 203 15.61 0.52 4.37
CA PRO A 203 15.12 1.89 4.31
C PRO A 203 15.87 2.74 3.30
N ILE A 204 15.14 3.60 2.59
CA ILE A 204 15.70 4.63 1.72
C ILE A 204 15.77 5.93 2.53
N PRO A 205 16.97 6.52 2.69
CA PRO A 205 17.13 7.73 3.49
C PRO A 205 16.40 8.94 2.87
N SER A 206 15.92 9.84 3.72
CA SER A 206 15.08 10.98 3.30
C SER A 206 15.72 11.90 2.25
N TRP A 207 17.05 12.05 2.27
CA TRP A 207 17.78 12.86 1.27
C TRP A 207 17.73 12.28 -0.16
N ALA A 208 17.41 10.98 -0.32
CA ALA A 208 17.24 10.33 -1.63
C ALA A 208 15.78 10.38 -2.13
N LEU A 209 14.88 11.02 -1.38
CA LEU A 209 13.45 11.09 -1.66
C LEU A 209 13.04 12.49 -2.13
N SER A 210 12.08 12.55 -3.02
CA SER A 210 11.33 13.77 -3.33
C SER A 210 9.83 13.50 -3.20
N TYR A 211 9.07 14.54 -2.88
CA TYR A 211 7.66 14.41 -2.49
C TYR A 211 6.81 15.32 -3.37
N ARG A 212 5.72 14.79 -3.89
CA ARG A 212 4.76 15.55 -4.68
C ARG A 212 3.33 15.24 -4.23
N ARG A 213 2.52 16.27 -4.08
CA ARG A 213 1.08 16.12 -3.88
C ARG A 213 0.45 15.66 -5.17
N VAL A 214 -0.45 14.69 -5.09
CA VAL A 214 -1.21 14.19 -6.22
C VAL A 214 -2.62 14.79 -6.17
N MET A 215 -3.03 15.37 -7.28
CA MET A 215 -4.40 15.81 -7.51
C MET A 215 -5.05 14.87 -8.51
N CYS A 216 -5.92 13.98 -8.00
CA CYS A 216 -6.65 13.00 -8.81
C CYS A 216 -7.94 13.61 -9.34
N GLN A 217 -8.34 13.25 -10.54
CA GLN A 217 -9.70 13.54 -11.04
C GLN A 217 -10.70 12.53 -10.46
N ALA A 218 -11.95 12.96 -10.29
CA ALA A 218 -12.97 12.26 -9.50
C ALA A 218 -13.37 10.85 -10.01
N ASN A 219 -13.10 10.50 -11.26
CA ASN A 219 -13.46 9.19 -11.84
C ASN A 219 -12.19 8.40 -12.18
N ILE A 220 -11.73 7.61 -11.21
CA ILE A 220 -10.54 6.76 -11.38
C ILE A 220 -10.96 5.43 -11.99
N THR A 221 -11.01 5.35 -13.30
CA THR A 221 -11.00 4.07 -14.03
C THR A 221 -9.60 3.88 -14.64
N ASP A 222 -9.08 2.65 -14.62
CA ASP A 222 -7.70 2.35 -15.04
C ASP A 222 -7.34 2.84 -16.48
N ALA A 223 -8.33 3.04 -17.35
CA ALA A 223 -8.11 3.41 -18.75
C ALA A 223 -7.85 4.90 -18.96
N ASP A 224 -8.56 5.79 -18.24
CA ASP A 224 -8.57 7.24 -18.50
C ASP A 224 -8.11 8.08 -17.28
N PHE A 225 -7.26 7.48 -16.45
CA PHE A 225 -6.78 8.13 -15.24
C PHE A 225 -5.83 9.30 -15.59
N SER A 226 -6.24 10.51 -15.25
CA SER A 226 -5.42 11.71 -15.31
C SER A 226 -5.17 12.29 -13.92
N TYR A 227 -4.00 12.86 -13.74
CA TYR A 227 -3.57 13.47 -12.48
C TYR A 227 -2.66 14.68 -12.74
N ARG A 228 -2.53 15.51 -11.73
CA ARG A 228 -1.52 16.58 -11.68
C ARG A 228 -0.66 16.40 -10.45
N LEU A 229 0.61 16.76 -10.57
CA LEU A 229 1.56 16.75 -9.47
C LEU A 229 1.93 18.20 -9.11
N SER A 230 2.02 18.48 -7.82
CA SER A 230 2.56 19.74 -7.31
C SER A 230 3.58 19.46 -6.22
N GLU A 231 4.56 20.31 -6.07
CA GLU A 231 5.55 20.19 -5.00
C GLU A 231 4.89 20.36 -3.63
N ILE A 232 5.47 19.70 -2.63
CA ILE A 232 5.09 19.84 -1.23
C ILE A 232 6.18 20.71 -0.59
N SER A 233 5.80 21.91 -0.24
CA SER A 233 6.63 22.84 0.55
C SER A 233 6.88 22.32 1.96
#